data_f64b1cecb904ebae7b92c4f341382b53
#
_entry.id   f64b1cecb904ebae7b92c4f341382b53
#
_cell.length_a   1.000
_cell.length_b   1.000
_cell.length_c   1.000
_cell.angle_alpha   90.00
_cell.angle_beta   90.00
_cell.angle_gamma   90.00
#
_symmetry.space_group_name_H-M   'P 1'
#
loop_
_entity.id
_entity.type
_entity.pdbx_description
1 polymer ?
#
loop_
_entity_poly.entity_id
_entity_poly.type
_entity_poly.pdbx_seq_one_letter_code
_entity_poly.pdbx_strand_id
1 'polypeptide(L)'
;AYIIHVVGPMDSNKKKYQLLEKTYLNLLSLADEYKIKTVAIPAISCGAFAMDIKEASKIAISAIKSYLQNTDSTIEKIYICLNNYKFFEEYQNLLNE
;
A
#
# COMPACT_ATOMS: atom_id res chain seq x y z
N ALA A 1 4.48 14.00 -14.34
CA ALA A 1 4.64 13.05 -13.22
C ALA A 1 4.20 13.69 -11.92
N TYR A 2 3.69 12.89 -11.00
CA TYR A 2 3.22 13.34 -9.70
C TYR A 2 3.94 12.58 -8.60
N ILE A 3 4.17 13.25 -7.48
CA ILE A 3 4.66 12.63 -6.26
C ILE A 3 3.59 12.83 -5.19
N ILE A 4 3.12 11.73 -4.60
CA ILE A 4 2.15 11.77 -3.53
C ILE A 4 2.88 11.45 -2.22
N HIS A 5 2.86 12.39 -1.29
CA HIS A 5 3.49 12.19 0.02
C HIS A 5 2.49 11.59 0.99
N VAL A 6 2.83 10.46 1.55
CA VAL A 6 2.03 9.83 2.60
C VAL A 6 2.92 9.46 3.77
N VAL A 7 2.34 9.47 4.97
CA VAL A 7 3.03 9.03 6.17
C VAL A 7 2.21 7.92 6.80
N GLY A 8 2.78 6.73 6.81
CA GLY A 8 2.14 5.59 7.45
C GLY A 8 2.34 5.60 8.96
N PRO A 9 1.61 4.76 9.69
CA PRO A 9 1.73 4.68 11.14
C PRO A 9 3.04 4.01 11.57
N MET A 10 3.50 4.36 12.77
CA MET A 10 4.61 3.68 13.42
C MET A 10 4.12 2.37 14.04
N ASP A 11 5.03 1.39 14.18
CA ASP A 11 4.71 0.10 14.79
C ASP A 11 4.20 0.25 16.24
N SER A 12 4.64 1.28 16.94
CA SER A 12 4.20 1.56 18.31
C SER A 12 2.78 2.10 18.41
N ASN A 13 2.15 2.49 17.30
CA ASN A 13 0.81 3.06 17.32
C ASN A 13 -0.22 1.95 17.56
N LYS A 14 -1.12 2.15 18.52
CA LYS A 14 -2.13 1.14 18.90
C LYS A 14 -3.15 0.88 17.78
N LYS A 15 -3.37 1.86 16.91
CA LYS A 15 -4.29 1.75 15.78
C LYS A 15 -3.57 1.56 14.45
N LYS A 16 -2.35 1.03 14.49
CA LYS A 16 -1.46 0.95 13.33
C LYS A 16 -2.08 0.25 12.13
N TYR A 17 -2.82 -0.83 12.34
CA TYR A 17 -3.40 -1.59 11.22
C TYR A 17 -4.52 -0.82 10.54
N GLN A 18 -5.39 -0.19 11.31
CA GLN A 18 -6.47 0.65 10.78
C GLN A 18 -5.90 1.86 10.03
N LEU A 19 -4.88 2.48 10.60
CA LEU A 19 -4.24 3.65 10.00
C LEU A 19 -3.48 3.29 8.73
N LEU A 20 -2.85 2.13 8.69
CA LEU A 20 -2.15 1.66 7.49
C LEU A 20 -3.13 1.41 6.35
N GLU A 21 -4.24 0.73 6.62
CA GLU A 21 -5.29 0.53 5.63
C GLU A 21 -5.79 1.87 5.09
N LYS A 22 -6.08 2.80 5.98
CA LYS A 22 -6.56 4.13 5.59
C LYS A 22 -5.53 4.87 4.73
N THR A 23 -4.25 4.71 5.04
CA THR A 23 -3.17 5.32 4.26
C THR A 23 -3.19 4.83 2.81
N TYR A 24 -3.33 3.52 2.60
CA TYR A 24 -3.43 2.96 1.25
C TYR A 24 -4.68 3.44 0.53
N LEU A 25 -5.82 3.43 1.19
CA LEU A 25 -7.07 3.89 0.58
C LEU A 25 -7.00 5.37 0.19
N ASN A 26 -6.42 6.19 1.05
CA ASN A 26 -6.28 7.61 0.78
C ASN A 26 -5.35 7.89 -0.39
N LEU A 27 -4.22 7.18 -0.47
CA LEU A 27 -3.29 7.42 -1.58
C LEU A 27 -3.89 6.99 -2.93
N LEU A 28 -4.66 5.91 -2.95
CA LEU A 28 -5.33 5.47 -4.17
C LEU A 28 -6.44 6.44 -4.58
N SER A 29 -7.20 6.94 -3.60
CA SER A 29 -8.22 7.96 -3.85
C SER A 29 -7.60 9.24 -4.42
N LEU A 30 -6.47 9.66 -3.87
CA LEU A 30 -5.77 10.84 -4.36
C LEU A 30 -5.24 10.61 -5.78
N ALA A 31 -4.72 9.43 -6.07
CA ALA A 31 -4.29 9.08 -7.42
C ALA A 31 -5.43 9.17 -8.42
N ASP A 32 -6.62 8.70 -8.04
CA ASP A 32 -7.80 8.80 -8.90
C ASP A 32 -8.26 10.26 -9.09
N GLU A 33 -8.13 11.08 -8.06
CA GLU A 33 -8.46 12.50 -8.16
C GLU A 33 -7.66 13.18 -9.26
N TYR A 34 -6.39 12.78 -9.42
CA TYR A 34 -5.52 13.30 -10.48
C TYR A 34 -5.52 12.46 -11.74
N LYS A 35 -6.40 11.46 -11.82
CA LYS A 35 -6.55 10.55 -12.97
C LYS A 35 -5.24 9.86 -13.36
N ILE A 36 -4.48 9.45 -12.34
CA ILE A 36 -3.22 8.74 -12.53
C ILE A 36 -3.52 7.29 -12.92
N LYS A 37 -2.85 6.79 -13.94
CA LYS A 37 -3.06 5.43 -14.46
C LYS A 37 -2.09 4.42 -13.90
N THR A 38 -0.89 4.85 -13.53
CA THR A 38 0.16 3.97 -13.03
C THR A 38 0.71 4.53 -11.73
N VAL A 39 0.73 3.69 -10.69
CA VAL A 39 1.18 4.09 -9.35
C VAL A 39 2.28 3.14 -8.90
N ALA A 40 3.36 3.69 -8.36
CA ALA A 40 4.42 2.91 -7.72
C ALA A 40 4.38 3.18 -6.23
N ILE A 41 4.28 2.12 -5.43
CA ILE A 41 4.07 2.22 -3.98
C ILE A 41 5.14 1.39 -3.26
N PRO A 42 5.86 1.98 -2.28
CA PRO A 42 6.78 1.19 -1.44
C PRO A 42 6.00 0.43 -0.36
N ALA A 43 6.71 -0.39 0.42
CA ALA A 43 6.12 -1.06 1.59
C ALA A 43 5.98 -0.02 2.72
N ILE A 44 4.84 0.63 2.78
CA ILE A 44 4.58 1.72 3.74
C ILE A 44 4.69 1.18 5.17
N SER A 45 5.34 1.94 6.04
CA SER A 45 5.57 1.66 7.47
C SER A 45 6.51 0.49 7.76
N CYS A 46 7.04 -0.21 6.75
CA CYS A 46 7.91 -1.37 6.96
C CYS A 46 9.40 -1.02 6.97
N GLY A 47 9.76 0.21 6.65
CA GLY A 47 11.14 0.70 6.74
C GLY A 47 11.44 1.26 8.13
N ALA A 48 11.62 2.58 8.21
CA ALA A 48 11.97 3.26 9.47
C ALA A 48 10.94 3.09 10.56
N PHE A 49 9.66 2.89 10.21
CA PHE A 49 8.59 2.72 11.20
C PHE A 49 8.44 1.27 11.67
N ALA A 50 9.18 0.35 11.09
CA ALA A 50 9.41 -1.01 11.60
C ALA A 50 8.17 -1.90 11.76
N MET A 51 7.08 -1.66 11.03
CA MET A 51 5.94 -2.57 11.06
C MET A 51 6.32 -3.94 10.49
N ASP A 52 5.71 -5.00 11.06
CA ASP A 52 5.93 -6.36 10.58
C ASP A 52 5.43 -6.51 9.15
N ILE A 53 6.32 -6.94 8.25
CA ILE A 53 5.98 -7.07 6.83
C ILE A 53 4.84 -8.06 6.58
N LYS A 54 4.72 -9.12 7.38
CA LYS A 54 3.64 -10.10 7.19
C LYS A 54 2.28 -9.47 7.35
N GLU A 55 2.08 -8.71 8.42
CA GLU A 55 0.81 -8.05 8.67
C GLU A 55 0.61 -6.86 7.75
N ALA A 56 1.66 -6.05 7.55
CA ALA A 56 1.56 -4.87 6.71
C ALA A 56 1.26 -5.21 5.25
N SER A 57 1.87 -6.27 4.71
CA SER A 57 1.62 -6.68 3.33
C SER A 57 0.19 -7.18 3.12
N LYS A 58 -0.36 -7.91 4.10
CA LYS A 58 -1.75 -8.35 4.03
C LYS A 58 -2.70 -7.16 3.97
N ILE A 59 -2.45 -6.16 4.80
CA ILE A 59 -3.28 -4.95 4.84
C ILE A 59 -3.16 -4.19 3.53
N ALA A 60 -1.94 -4.04 3.00
CA ALA A 60 -1.72 -3.34 1.74
C ALA A 60 -2.46 -4.01 0.58
N ILE A 61 -2.30 -5.32 0.41
CA ILE A 61 -2.94 -6.05 -0.68
C ILE A 61 -4.47 -6.03 -0.52
N SER A 62 -4.96 -6.23 0.70
CA SER A 62 -6.39 -6.20 0.98
C SER A 62 -7.00 -4.84 0.68
N ALA A 63 -6.33 -3.76 1.09
CA ALA A 63 -6.80 -2.40 0.85
C ALA A 63 -6.83 -2.08 -0.65
N ILE A 64 -5.78 -2.46 -1.37
CA ILE A 64 -5.69 -2.24 -2.82
C ILE A 64 -6.81 -2.99 -3.55
N LYS A 65 -6.99 -4.28 -3.25
CA LYS A 65 -8.03 -5.09 -3.88
C LYS A 65 -9.42 -4.54 -3.59
N SER A 66 -9.69 -4.21 -2.33
CA SER A 66 -10.98 -3.65 -1.92
C SER A 66 -11.27 -2.33 -2.63
N TYR A 67 -10.27 -1.47 -2.72
CA TYR A 67 -10.43 -0.18 -3.39
C TYR A 67 -10.79 -0.37 -4.87
N LEU A 68 -10.05 -1.23 -5.58
CA LEU A 68 -10.26 -1.44 -7.00
C LEU A 68 -11.57 -2.15 -7.30
N GLN A 69 -12.05 -3.02 -6.41
CA GLN A 69 -13.34 -3.69 -6.57
C GLN A 69 -14.53 -2.78 -6.34
N ASN A 70 -14.39 -1.80 -5.45
CA ASN A 70 -15.50 -0.95 -5.02
C ASN A 70 -15.46 0.46 -5.60
N THR A 71 -14.50 0.75 -6.47
CA THR A 71 -14.31 2.07 -7.06
C THR A 71 -14.11 1.95 -8.56
N ASP A 72 -14.75 2.85 -9.30
CA ASP A 72 -14.50 2.97 -10.74
C ASP A 72 -13.22 3.78 -10.92
N SER A 73 -12.09 3.10 -10.79
CA SER A 73 -10.77 3.73 -10.74
C SER A 73 -10.18 3.92 -12.13
N THR A 74 -9.42 5.01 -12.31
CA THR A 74 -8.61 5.24 -13.51
C THR A 74 -7.27 4.53 -13.44
N ILE A 75 -6.91 3.94 -12.29
CA ILE A 75 -5.64 3.25 -12.11
C ILE A 75 -5.65 1.95 -12.90
N GLU A 76 -4.64 1.78 -13.77
CA GLU A 76 -4.49 0.59 -14.60
C GLU A 76 -3.41 -0.35 -14.09
N LYS A 77 -2.36 0.20 -13.48
CA LYS A 77 -1.22 -0.58 -12.99
C LYS A 77 -0.74 -0.05 -11.65
N ILE A 78 -0.46 -0.97 -10.74
CA ILE A 78 0.15 -0.66 -9.45
C ILE A 78 1.42 -1.48 -9.32
N TYR A 79 2.55 -0.79 -9.15
CA TYR A 79 3.85 -1.42 -8.89
C TYR A 79 4.15 -1.30 -7.41
N ILE A 80 4.45 -2.42 -6.77
CA ILE A 80 4.90 -2.40 -5.38
C ILE A 80 6.42 -2.52 -5.42
N CYS A 81 7.08 -1.45 -5.00
CA CYS A 81 8.53 -1.30 -5.11
C CYS A 81 9.19 -1.72 -3.80
N LEU A 82 9.91 -2.81 -3.83
CA LEU A 82 10.50 -3.40 -2.63
C LEU A 82 12.02 -3.47 -2.77
N ASN A 83 12.74 -3.05 -1.73
CA ASN A 83 14.19 -3.03 -1.72
C ASN A 83 14.79 -4.12 -0.84
N ASN A 84 13.98 -5.08 -0.40
CA ASN A 84 14.36 -6.13 0.53
C ASN A 84 13.76 -7.45 0.07
N TYR A 85 14.58 -8.50 -0.04
CA TYR A 85 14.15 -9.79 -0.56
C TYR A 85 13.05 -10.43 0.30
N LYS A 86 13.13 -10.27 1.62
CA LYS A 86 12.10 -10.78 2.53
C LYS A 86 10.75 -10.12 2.26
N PHE A 87 10.74 -8.81 2.01
CA PHE A 87 9.51 -8.09 1.68
C PHE A 87 8.94 -8.58 0.34
N PHE A 88 9.82 -8.79 -0.63
CA PHE A 88 9.43 -9.31 -1.93
C PHE A 88 8.76 -10.69 -1.79
N GLU A 89 9.33 -11.60 -1.02
CA GLU A 89 8.75 -12.92 -0.81
C GLU A 89 7.35 -12.85 -0.20
N GLU A 90 7.15 -12.01 0.82
CA GLU A 90 5.86 -11.87 1.48
C GLU A 90 4.78 -11.36 0.51
N TYR A 91 5.11 -10.35 -0.28
CA TYR A 91 4.16 -9.84 -1.28
C TYR A 91 3.90 -10.85 -2.37
N GLN A 92 4.92 -11.54 -2.85
CA GLN A 92 4.75 -12.53 -3.90
C GLN A 92 3.87 -13.70 -3.45
N ASN A 93 4.05 -14.17 -2.23
CA ASN A 93 3.21 -15.24 -1.67
C ASN A 93 1.74 -14.83 -1.60
N LEU A 94 1.46 -13.60 -1.20
CA LEU A 94 0.09 -13.09 -1.15
C LEU A 94 -0.54 -12.95 -2.52
N LEU A 95 0.24 -12.53 -3.51
CA LEU A 95 -0.27 -12.35 -4.87
C LEU A 95 -0.52 -13.67 -5.58
N ASN A 96 0.14 -14.74 -5.16
CA ASN A 96 -0.03 -16.08 -5.73
C ASN A 96 -1.13 -16.91 -5.07
N GLU A 97 -1.78 -16.37 -4.04
CA GLU A 97 -2.91 -17.05 -3.39
C GLU A 97 -4.20 -16.98 -4.21
#